data_896d7d240c548d226240ea158da867d6
#
_entry.id   896d7d240c548d226240ea158da867d6
#
_cell.length_a   1.000
_cell.length_b   1.000
_cell.length_c   1.000
_cell.angle_alpha   90.00
_cell.angle_beta   90.00
_cell.angle_gamma   90.00
#
_symmetry.space_group_name_H-M   'P 1'
#
loop_
_entity.id
_entity.type
_entity.pdbx_description
1 polymer ?
#
loop_
_entity_poly.entity_id
_entity_poly.type
_entity_poly.pdbx_seq_one_letter_code
_entity_poly.pdbx_strand_id
1 'polypeptide(L)'
;MVKGRTLTNAILPQPTSSYNRKIGEMSKNTDVKLISMDTIPIEEVTWLLKPFIPYGKITIIQGDPGEGKTTLVLQIIAALTTGRPIWDGLPETKRIHVIYQTAEDGLSDTIKPRLVAAGADCARVLVIDDSEKALTLDDDRLEQALEQTGARLVVLDPIQGYIGSGVDMHRANEIRPLMHRLAKLAEKYSCAVILIGHMNKNSGDKSSYRGLGSIDFQAAARSVLVVGRIKDDPTLRVVCPTKSSLASMKPPAG
;
A
#
# COMPACT_ATOMS: atom_id res chain seq x y z
N MET A 1 30.10 12.07 39.06
CA MET A 1 31.31 11.37 38.53
C MET A 1 30.85 10.14 37.77
N VAL A 2 30.81 10.21 36.42
CA VAL A 2 30.46 9.08 35.58
C VAL A 2 31.77 8.57 34.96
N LYS A 3 32.12 7.34 35.28
CA LYS A 3 33.35 6.69 34.78
C LYS A 3 33.15 6.28 33.31
N GLY A 4 33.93 6.88 32.42
CA GLY A 4 34.00 6.50 31.03
C GLY A 4 34.60 5.09 30.87
N ARG A 5 33.91 4.21 30.15
CA ARG A 5 34.49 2.95 29.67
C ARG A 5 35.19 3.18 28.34
N THR A 6 36.49 3.00 28.32
CA THR A 6 37.32 3.00 27.12
C THR A 6 37.01 1.74 26.31
N LEU A 7 36.56 1.91 25.07
CA LEU A 7 36.47 0.80 24.11
C LEU A 7 37.85 0.38 23.66
N THR A 8 38.28 -0.79 24.06
CA THR A 8 39.50 -1.44 23.55
C THR A 8 39.26 -1.88 22.12
N ASN A 9 40.09 -1.40 21.19
CA ASN A 9 40.13 -1.84 19.80
C ASN A 9 40.47 -3.35 19.75
N ALA A 10 39.46 -4.19 19.45
CA ALA A 10 39.66 -5.58 19.10
C ALA A 10 40.22 -5.63 17.66
N ILE A 11 41.51 -5.93 17.50
CA ILE A 11 42.13 -6.22 16.21
C ILE A 11 41.60 -7.58 15.76
N LEU A 12 40.76 -7.60 14.71
CA LEU A 12 40.33 -8.84 14.07
C LEU A 12 41.52 -9.51 13.38
N PRO A 13 41.72 -10.83 13.52
CA PRO A 13 42.82 -11.54 12.85
C PRO A 13 42.63 -11.49 11.32
N GLN A 14 43.73 -11.22 10.61
CA GLN A 14 43.76 -11.24 9.13
C GLN A 14 43.50 -12.67 8.63
N PRO A 15 42.70 -12.85 7.56
CA PRO A 15 42.42 -14.17 7.02
C PRO A 15 43.68 -14.82 6.47
N THR A 16 43.93 -16.06 6.90
CA THR A 16 45.08 -16.84 6.47
C THR A 16 44.96 -17.29 5.01
N SER A 17 46.09 -17.49 4.32
CA SER A 17 46.24 -17.88 2.91
C SER A 17 45.43 -19.15 2.52
N SER A 18 45.11 -20.02 3.47
CA SER A 18 44.30 -21.21 3.26
C SER A 18 42.79 -20.92 3.09
N TYR A 19 42.28 -19.78 3.60
CA TYR A 19 40.88 -19.37 3.44
C TYR A 19 40.60 -18.91 2.00
N ASN A 20 41.55 -18.26 1.37
CA ASN A 20 41.43 -17.78 -0.01
C ASN A 20 41.45 -18.90 -1.06
N ARG A 21 42.05 -20.07 -0.78
CA ARG A 21 42.04 -21.22 -1.69
C ARG A 21 40.69 -21.95 -1.74
N LYS A 22 39.95 -21.99 -0.63
CA LYS A 22 38.61 -22.62 -0.58
C LYS A 22 37.50 -21.80 -1.28
N ILE A 23 37.67 -20.48 -1.43
CA ILE A 23 36.73 -19.63 -2.16
C ILE A 23 36.83 -19.82 -3.68
N GLY A 24 38.03 -20.18 -4.20
CA GLY A 24 38.23 -20.40 -5.63
C GLY A 24 37.61 -21.68 -6.20
N GLU A 25 37.27 -22.67 -5.36
CA GLU A 25 36.72 -23.96 -5.82
C GLU A 25 35.20 -24.06 -5.70
N MET A 26 34.51 -23.08 -5.07
CA MET A 26 33.05 -23.05 -4.92
C MET A 26 32.30 -22.22 -6.01
N SER A 27 33.01 -21.72 -7.01
CA SER A 27 32.39 -20.97 -8.11
C SER A 27 31.97 -21.89 -9.24
N LYS A 28 30.87 -22.60 -9.05
CA LYS A 28 30.03 -23.09 -10.16
C LYS A 28 28.75 -22.30 -10.18
N ASN A 29 28.73 -21.29 -11.05
CA ASN A 29 27.59 -20.71 -11.73
C ASN A 29 26.41 -20.22 -10.86
N THR A 30 26.60 -19.07 -10.22
CA THR A 30 25.49 -18.11 -10.04
C THR A 30 26.06 -16.75 -10.45
N ASP A 31 25.62 -16.22 -11.58
CA ASP A 31 25.90 -14.84 -11.97
C ASP A 31 25.22 -13.88 -10.99
N VAL A 32 25.89 -13.66 -9.85
CA VAL A 32 25.44 -12.66 -8.87
C VAL A 32 25.72 -11.29 -9.47
N LYS A 33 24.66 -10.59 -9.88
CA LYS A 33 24.77 -9.20 -10.32
C LYS A 33 24.78 -8.27 -9.09
N LEU A 34 25.93 -7.71 -8.79
CA LEU A 34 26.07 -6.68 -7.75
C LEU A 34 25.93 -5.30 -8.38
N ILE A 35 25.22 -4.41 -7.68
CA ILE A 35 25.05 -2.99 -8.05
C ILE A 35 25.62 -2.17 -6.90
N SER A 36 26.54 -1.25 -7.21
CA SER A 36 27.08 -0.35 -6.20
C SER A 36 26.11 0.77 -5.89
N MET A 37 25.94 1.12 -4.61
CA MET A 37 24.98 2.15 -4.17
C MET A 37 25.29 3.55 -4.70
N ASP A 38 26.55 3.84 -5.02
CA ASP A 38 26.98 5.12 -5.61
C ASP A 38 26.51 5.30 -7.06
N THR A 39 26.17 4.20 -7.75
CA THR A 39 25.60 4.24 -9.11
C THR A 39 24.08 4.40 -9.15
N ILE A 40 23.42 4.31 -7.99
CA ILE A 40 21.97 4.41 -7.89
C ILE A 40 21.59 5.89 -7.68
N PRO A 41 20.81 6.51 -8.59
CA PRO A 41 20.38 7.89 -8.42
C PRO A 41 19.44 8.02 -7.21
N ILE A 42 19.54 9.17 -6.54
CA ILE A 42 18.58 9.54 -5.47
C ILE A 42 17.30 10.00 -6.15
N GLU A 43 16.19 9.35 -5.79
CA GLU A 43 14.86 9.71 -6.27
C GLU A 43 14.00 10.23 -5.12
N GLU A 44 13.29 11.32 -5.37
CA GLU A 44 12.31 11.83 -4.42
C GLU A 44 11.02 11.00 -4.47
N VAL A 45 10.43 10.78 -3.30
CA VAL A 45 9.12 10.12 -3.20
C VAL A 45 8.05 11.01 -3.81
N THR A 46 7.37 10.52 -4.83
CA THR A 46 6.21 11.19 -5.43
C THR A 46 4.91 10.74 -4.74
N TRP A 47 3.93 11.64 -4.65
CA TRP A 47 2.71 11.44 -3.87
C TRP A 47 1.46 11.65 -4.71
N LEU A 48 0.51 10.73 -4.58
CA LEU A 48 -0.86 10.94 -5.00
C LEU A 48 -1.55 11.94 -4.05
N LEU A 49 -1.33 11.75 -2.74
CA LEU A 49 -1.80 12.59 -1.66
C LEU A 49 -0.74 12.63 -0.55
N LYS A 50 0.02 13.72 -0.47
CA LYS A 50 1.05 13.90 0.57
C LYS A 50 0.42 14.28 1.90
N PRO A 51 0.82 13.68 3.03
CA PRO A 51 1.85 12.65 3.20
C PRO A 51 1.28 11.22 3.30
N PHE A 52 0.10 10.95 2.77
CA PHE A 52 -0.70 9.76 3.07
C PHE A 52 -0.59 8.65 2.02
N ILE A 53 -0.62 9.02 0.72
CA ILE A 53 -0.71 8.04 -0.38
C ILE A 53 0.43 8.28 -1.37
N PRO A 54 1.53 7.54 -1.25
CA PRO A 54 2.66 7.64 -2.19
C PRO A 54 2.38 6.88 -3.49
N TYR A 55 2.90 7.37 -4.61
CA TYR A 55 2.97 6.62 -5.85
C TYR A 55 3.99 5.46 -5.75
N GLY A 56 3.77 4.41 -6.53
CA GLY A 56 4.64 3.23 -6.57
C GLY A 56 4.63 2.39 -5.29
N LYS A 57 3.67 2.61 -4.39
CA LYS A 57 3.63 1.95 -3.08
C LYS A 57 2.20 1.59 -2.68
N ILE A 58 2.11 0.70 -1.68
CA ILE A 58 0.83 0.26 -1.12
C ILE A 58 0.48 1.12 0.10
N THR A 59 -0.76 1.59 0.12
CA THR A 59 -1.43 2.23 1.26
C THR A 59 -2.59 1.36 1.71
N ILE A 60 -2.69 1.09 3.00
CA ILE A 60 -3.85 0.41 3.60
C ILE A 60 -4.76 1.45 4.23
N ILE A 61 -6.06 1.35 3.95
CA ILE A 61 -7.11 2.11 4.64
C ILE A 61 -7.98 1.10 5.39
N GLN A 62 -7.94 1.16 6.71
CA GLN A 62 -8.64 0.21 7.57
C GLN A 62 -9.52 0.91 8.61
N GLY A 63 -10.46 0.17 9.19
CA GLY A 63 -11.40 0.65 10.21
C GLY A 63 -12.57 -0.31 10.33
N ASP A 64 -13.41 -0.10 11.33
CA ASP A 64 -14.59 -0.92 11.56
C ASP A 64 -15.61 -0.79 10.40
N PRO A 65 -16.50 -1.75 10.20
CA PRO A 65 -17.59 -1.65 9.23
C PRO A 65 -18.42 -0.38 9.46
N GLY A 66 -18.82 0.29 8.37
CA GLY A 66 -19.65 1.50 8.45
C GLY A 66 -18.91 2.79 8.82
N GLU A 67 -17.60 2.76 9.04
CA GLU A 67 -16.81 3.98 9.37
C GLU A 67 -16.54 4.90 8.17
N GLY A 68 -16.95 4.52 6.95
CA GLY A 68 -16.88 5.40 5.78
C GLY A 68 -15.61 5.25 4.94
N LYS A 69 -14.87 4.13 5.05
CA LYS A 69 -13.65 3.85 4.27
C LYS A 69 -13.89 3.95 2.77
N THR A 70 -14.87 3.19 2.26
CA THR A 70 -15.26 3.22 0.83
C THR A 70 -15.69 4.62 0.41
N THR A 71 -16.51 5.31 1.21
CA THR A 71 -16.95 6.69 0.91
C THR A 71 -15.76 7.64 0.78
N LEU A 72 -14.80 7.58 1.69
CA LEU A 72 -13.58 8.37 1.63
C LEU A 72 -12.82 8.13 0.32
N VAL A 73 -12.63 6.86 -0.05
CA VAL A 73 -11.89 6.50 -1.26
C VAL A 73 -12.63 6.95 -2.52
N LEU A 74 -13.96 6.81 -2.57
CA LEU A 74 -14.77 7.29 -3.70
C LEU A 74 -14.70 8.82 -3.85
N GLN A 75 -14.63 9.59 -2.74
CA GLN A 75 -14.40 11.04 -2.79
C GLN A 75 -13.01 11.39 -3.35
N ILE A 76 -11.98 10.65 -2.93
CA ILE A 76 -10.62 10.80 -3.50
C ILE A 76 -10.64 10.49 -4.99
N ILE A 77 -11.27 9.40 -5.43
CA ILE A 77 -11.41 9.04 -6.84
C ILE A 77 -12.12 10.14 -7.63
N ALA A 78 -13.20 10.69 -7.08
CA ALA A 78 -13.95 11.76 -7.74
C ALA A 78 -13.08 13.02 -7.95
N ALA A 79 -12.28 13.40 -6.99
CA ALA A 79 -11.35 14.50 -7.12
C ALA A 79 -10.26 14.21 -8.17
N LEU A 80 -9.65 13.03 -8.14
CA LEU A 80 -8.58 12.62 -9.06
C LEU A 80 -9.05 12.47 -10.51
N THR A 81 -10.27 11.99 -10.74
CA THR A 81 -10.81 11.83 -12.09
C THR A 81 -11.19 13.16 -12.74
N THR A 82 -11.55 14.16 -11.94
CA THR A 82 -11.94 15.51 -12.40
C THR A 82 -10.82 16.55 -12.33
N GLY A 83 -9.73 16.28 -11.61
CA GLY A 83 -8.60 17.20 -11.46
C GLY A 83 -8.79 18.23 -10.35
N ARG A 84 -9.87 18.16 -9.56
CA ARG A 84 -10.11 19.08 -8.45
C ARG A 84 -9.25 18.73 -7.22
N PRO A 85 -9.10 19.64 -6.27
CA PRO A 85 -8.48 19.35 -4.98
C PRO A 85 -9.18 18.18 -4.28
N ILE A 86 -8.41 17.32 -3.62
CA ILE A 86 -8.96 16.20 -2.83
C ILE A 86 -9.68 16.74 -1.59
N TRP A 87 -9.10 17.77 -0.95
CA TRP A 87 -9.67 18.50 0.18
C TRP A 87 -9.44 20.00 0.00
N ASP A 88 -10.24 20.78 0.67
CA ASP A 88 -10.10 22.23 0.71
C ASP A 88 -8.68 22.63 1.17
N GLY A 89 -8.10 23.62 0.48
CA GLY A 89 -6.76 24.10 0.75
C GLY A 89 -5.62 23.28 0.12
N LEU A 90 -5.92 22.14 -0.53
CA LEU A 90 -4.94 21.41 -1.33
C LEU A 90 -4.92 21.93 -2.79
N PRO A 91 -3.79 21.75 -3.51
CA PRO A 91 -3.71 22.09 -4.92
C PRO A 91 -4.63 21.18 -5.76
N GLU A 92 -4.97 21.64 -6.96
CA GLU A 92 -5.61 20.81 -7.98
C GLU A 92 -4.76 19.58 -8.30
N THR A 93 -5.42 18.48 -8.64
CA THR A 93 -4.77 17.24 -9.02
C THR A 93 -4.71 17.12 -10.55
N LYS A 94 -3.82 16.26 -11.05
CA LYS A 94 -3.90 15.85 -12.45
C LYS A 94 -5.02 14.82 -12.62
N ARG A 95 -5.80 14.96 -13.71
CA ARG A 95 -6.81 13.93 -14.06
C ARG A 95 -6.12 12.63 -14.38
N ILE A 96 -6.54 11.55 -13.71
CA ILE A 96 -5.97 10.21 -13.89
C ILE A 96 -7.06 9.17 -14.15
N HIS A 97 -6.68 8.04 -14.73
CA HIS A 97 -7.48 6.83 -14.72
C HIS A 97 -7.27 6.07 -13.41
N VAL A 98 -8.33 5.43 -12.94
CA VAL A 98 -8.38 4.65 -11.72
C VAL A 98 -8.93 3.26 -12.04
N ILE A 99 -8.29 2.21 -11.56
CA ILE A 99 -8.86 0.87 -11.52
C ILE A 99 -9.46 0.68 -10.12
N TYR A 100 -10.78 0.47 -10.06
CA TYR A 100 -11.50 0.23 -8.81
C TYR A 100 -12.16 -1.13 -8.84
N GLN A 101 -11.79 -1.99 -7.92
CA GLN A 101 -12.37 -3.32 -7.77
C GLN A 101 -13.12 -3.42 -6.45
N THR A 102 -14.34 -3.96 -6.49
CA THR A 102 -15.17 -4.23 -5.32
C THR A 102 -15.62 -5.68 -5.31
N ALA A 103 -15.54 -6.33 -4.15
CA ALA A 103 -15.98 -7.71 -3.96
C ALA A 103 -17.27 -7.81 -3.11
N GLU A 104 -17.76 -6.70 -2.56
CA GLU A 104 -18.94 -6.67 -1.68
C GLU A 104 -20.09 -5.85 -2.27
N ASP A 105 -19.79 -4.68 -2.84
CA ASP A 105 -20.80 -3.74 -3.31
C ASP A 105 -21.08 -3.91 -4.81
N GLY A 106 -22.36 -3.85 -5.21
CA GLY A 106 -22.76 -3.87 -6.62
C GLY A 106 -22.31 -2.62 -7.37
N LEU A 107 -21.83 -2.82 -8.61
CA LEU A 107 -21.36 -1.71 -9.43
C LEU A 107 -22.47 -0.76 -9.85
N SER A 108 -23.63 -1.30 -10.24
CA SER A 108 -24.74 -0.54 -10.84
C SER A 108 -25.63 0.17 -9.81
N ASP A 109 -25.84 -0.46 -8.66
CA ASP A 109 -26.77 -0.03 -7.63
C ASP A 109 -26.11 0.70 -6.48
N THR A 110 -24.82 0.49 -6.26
CA THR A 110 -24.10 1.05 -5.11
C THR A 110 -22.93 1.93 -5.52
N ILE A 111 -21.93 1.39 -6.24
CA ILE A 111 -20.69 2.11 -6.50
C ILE A 111 -20.87 3.25 -7.50
N LYS A 112 -21.48 2.98 -8.66
CA LYS A 112 -21.70 4.01 -9.69
C LYS A 112 -22.58 5.17 -9.17
N PRO A 113 -23.69 4.95 -8.47
CA PRO A 113 -24.47 6.03 -7.88
C PRO A 113 -23.66 6.88 -6.89
N ARG A 114 -22.81 6.25 -6.05
CA ARG A 114 -21.96 6.96 -5.11
C ARG A 114 -20.86 7.78 -5.82
N LEU A 115 -20.25 7.25 -6.88
CA LEU A 115 -19.28 7.98 -7.70
C LEU A 115 -19.92 9.20 -8.37
N VAL A 116 -21.12 9.05 -8.94
CA VAL A 116 -21.87 10.15 -9.55
C VAL A 116 -22.21 11.21 -8.49
N ALA A 117 -22.72 10.80 -7.33
CA ALA A 117 -23.02 11.71 -6.22
C ALA A 117 -21.76 12.45 -5.72
N ALA A 118 -20.61 11.80 -5.74
CA ALA A 118 -19.32 12.41 -5.42
C ALA A 118 -18.80 13.32 -6.54
N GLY A 119 -19.44 13.36 -7.71
CA GLY A 119 -19.03 14.16 -8.87
C GLY A 119 -17.82 13.62 -9.60
N ALA A 120 -17.66 12.28 -9.66
CA ALA A 120 -16.58 11.63 -10.39
C ALA A 120 -16.79 11.67 -11.92
N ASP A 121 -15.70 11.74 -12.68
CA ASP A 121 -15.72 11.38 -14.10
C ASP A 121 -15.66 9.85 -14.22
N CYS A 122 -16.84 9.22 -14.32
CA CYS A 122 -16.95 7.77 -14.37
C CYS A 122 -16.28 7.14 -15.61
N ALA A 123 -16.01 7.90 -16.68
CA ALA A 123 -15.28 7.39 -17.84
C ALA A 123 -13.79 7.10 -17.51
N ARG A 124 -13.30 7.64 -16.38
CA ARG A 124 -11.94 7.41 -15.90
C ARG A 124 -11.86 6.39 -14.76
N VAL A 125 -13.01 5.85 -14.33
CA VAL A 125 -13.07 4.77 -13.33
C VAL A 125 -13.32 3.46 -14.03
N LEU A 126 -12.32 2.61 -14.05
CA LEU A 126 -12.31 1.36 -14.80
C LEU A 126 -12.40 0.18 -13.84
N VAL A 127 -13.08 -0.87 -14.27
CA VAL A 127 -13.25 -2.11 -13.52
C VAL A 127 -12.79 -3.27 -14.40
N ILE A 128 -12.03 -4.20 -13.83
CA ILE A 128 -11.71 -5.46 -14.50
C ILE A 128 -12.95 -6.35 -14.38
N ASP A 129 -13.46 -6.85 -15.50
CA ASP A 129 -14.58 -7.79 -15.46
C ASP A 129 -14.12 -9.13 -14.87
N ASP A 130 -14.70 -9.49 -13.74
CA ASP A 130 -14.43 -10.72 -12.99
C ASP A 130 -15.68 -11.62 -12.86
N SER A 131 -16.71 -11.36 -13.66
CA SER A 131 -17.98 -12.08 -13.65
C SER A 131 -17.84 -13.57 -13.99
N GLU A 132 -16.95 -13.92 -14.90
CA GLU A 132 -16.68 -15.31 -15.29
C GLU A 132 -15.60 -15.97 -14.40
N LYS A 133 -14.60 -15.20 -14.00
CA LYS A 133 -13.50 -15.67 -13.18
C LYS A 133 -13.12 -14.61 -12.17
N ALA A 134 -13.28 -14.94 -10.88
CA ALA A 134 -12.89 -14.06 -9.79
C ALA A 134 -11.45 -13.54 -9.96
N LEU A 135 -11.25 -12.25 -9.71
CA LEU A 135 -9.93 -11.63 -9.73
C LEU A 135 -9.20 -11.97 -8.42
N THR A 136 -7.91 -12.30 -8.51
CA THR A 136 -7.04 -12.53 -7.36
C THR A 136 -5.75 -11.70 -7.45
N LEU A 137 -5.02 -11.55 -6.34
CA LEU A 137 -3.80 -10.72 -6.30
C LEU A 137 -2.65 -11.29 -7.15
N ASP A 138 -2.70 -12.57 -7.51
CA ASP A 138 -1.76 -13.24 -8.39
C ASP A 138 -2.21 -13.32 -9.84
N ASP A 139 -3.38 -12.76 -10.17
CA ASP A 139 -3.92 -12.74 -11.53
C ASP A 139 -3.21 -11.68 -12.40
N ASP A 140 -2.85 -12.06 -13.62
CA ASP A 140 -2.15 -11.19 -14.57
C ASP A 140 -3.05 -10.09 -15.15
N ARG A 141 -4.38 -10.21 -15.03
CA ARG A 141 -5.34 -9.21 -15.51
C ARG A 141 -5.15 -7.84 -14.87
N LEU A 142 -4.67 -7.79 -13.61
CA LEU A 142 -4.38 -6.52 -12.98
C LEU A 142 -3.21 -5.80 -13.66
N GLU A 143 -2.16 -6.53 -14.01
CA GLU A 143 -1.02 -5.99 -14.75
C GLU A 143 -1.42 -5.55 -16.17
N GLN A 144 -2.17 -6.38 -16.88
CA GLN A 144 -2.69 -6.07 -18.21
C GLN A 144 -3.57 -4.81 -18.20
N ALA A 145 -4.43 -4.66 -17.18
CA ALA A 145 -5.27 -3.48 -17.05
C ALA A 145 -4.44 -2.21 -16.80
N LEU A 146 -3.39 -2.28 -15.97
CA LEU A 146 -2.47 -1.16 -15.77
C LEU A 146 -1.74 -0.77 -17.04
N GLU A 147 -1.28 -1.76 -17.83
CA GLU A 147 -0.58 -1.53 -19.09
C GLU A 147 -1.49 -0.88 -20.14
N GLN A 148 -2.72 -1.37 -20.28
CA GLN A 148 -3.69 -0.86 -21.26
C GLN A 148 -4.20 0.54 -20.94
N THR A 149 -4.38 0.86 -19.65
CA THR A 149 -5.08 2.08 -19.22
C THR A 149 -4.17 3.20 -18.78
N GLY A 150 -2.94 2.88 -18.39
CA GLY A 150 -2.04 3.82 -17.74
C GLY A 150 -2.59 4.35 -16.41
N ALA A 151 -3.45 3.56 -15.73
CA ALA A 151 -4.07 3.96 -14.47
C ALA A 151 -3.00 4.27 -13.40
N ARG A 152 -3.23 5.35 -12.65
CA ARG A 152 -2.30 5.82 -11.63
C ARG A 152 -2.76 5.50 -10.21
N LEU A 153 -3.95 4.93 -10.07
CA LEU A 153 -4.51 4.45 -8.81
C LEU A 153 -5.19 3.11 -9.05
N VAL A 154 -4.89 2.14 -8.19
CA VAL A 154 -5.62 0.88 -8.06
C VAL A 154 -6.24 0.83 -6.67
N VAL A 155 -7.50 0.46 -6.58
CA VAL A 155 -8.23 0.26 -5.33
C VAL A 155 -8.81 -1.15 -5.30
N LEU A 156 -8.60 -1.87 -4.19
CA LEU A 156 -9.20 -3.18 -3.91
C LEU A 156 -10.06 -3.07 -2.65
N ASP A 157 -11.37 -3.23 -2.77
CA ASP A 157 -12.37 -2.98 -1.71
C ASP A 157 -13.38 -4.14 -1.56
N PRO A 158 -13.27 -4.94 -0.50
CA PRO A 158 -12.14 -5.06 0.41
C PRO A 158 -11.06 -6.01 -0.14
N ILE A 159 -9.83 -5.86 0.34
CA ILE A 159 -8.69 -6.71 -0.06
C ILE A 159 -8.95 -8.20 0.14
N GLN A 160 -9.74 -8.55 1.16
CA GLN A 160 -10.05 -9.94 1.49
C GLN A 160 -10.70 -10.69 0.33
N GLY A 161 -11.47 -10.01 -0.51
CA GLY A 161 -12.12 -10.60 -1.69
C GLY A 161 -11.15 -11.02 -2.80
N TYR A 162 -9.88 -10.56 -2.75
CA TYR A 162 -8.88 -10.76 -3.81
C TYR A 162 -7.73 -11.68 -3.41
N ILE A 163 -7.77 -12.29 -2.23
CA ILE A 163 -6.67 -13.14 -1.73
C ILE A 163 -6.67 -14.52 -2.42
N GLY A 164 -7.82 -14.99 -2.87
CA GLY A 164 -7.99 -16.34 -3.45
C GLY A 164 -8.38 -17.38 -2.40
N SER A 165 -9.21 -18.35 -2.82
CA SER A 165 -9.84 -19.34 -1.92
C SER A 165 -8.87 -20.34 -1.31
N GLY A 166 -7.68 -20.51 -1.88
CA GLY A 166 -6.65 -21.45 -1.39
C GLY A 166 -5.62 -20.83 -0.44
N VAL A 167 -5.74 -19.52 -0.15
CA VAL A 167 -4.75 -18.77 0.63
C VAL A 167 -5.30 -18.44 2.01
N ASP A 168 -4.56 -18.82 3.05
CA ASP A 168 -4.90 -18.44 4.42
C ASP A 168 -4.35 -17.01 4.71
N MET A 169 -5.27 -16.06 4.86
CA MET A 169 -4.94 -14.64 5.11
C MET A 169 -4.21 -14.40 6.45
N HIS A 170 -4.16 -15.38 7.34
CA HIS A 170 -3.44 -15.29 8.62
C HIS A 170 -2.01 -15.83 8.52
N ARG A 171 -1.66 -16.50 7.43
CA ARG A 171 -0.33 -17.07 7.22
C ARG A 171 0.58 -16.13 6.46
N ALA A 172 1.61 -15.67 7.15
CA ALA A 172 2.62 -14.77 6.62
C ALA A 172 3.29 -15.27 5.33
N ASN A 173 3.61 -16.55 5.26
CA ASN A 173 4.26 -17.17 4.11
C ASN A 173 3.38 -17.22 2.85
N GLU A 174 2.06 -17.16 3.00
CA GLU A 174 1.10 -17.15 1.90
C GLU A 174 0.80 -15.73 1.43
N ILE A 175 0.68 -14.79 2.35
CA ILE A 175 0.37 -13.38 2.05
C ILE A 175 1.58 -12.60 1.50
N ARG A 176 2.77 -12.86 2.02
CA ARG A 176 3.98 -12.12 1.63
C ARG A 176 4.29 -12.13 0.13
N PRO A 177 4.22 -13.26 -0.59
CA PRO A 177 4.45 -13.30 -2.04
C PRO A 177 3.44 -12.44 -2.81
N LEU A 178 2.16 -12.49 -2.44
CA LEU A 178 1.08 -11.72 -3.08
C LEU A 178 1.30 -10.21 -2.90
N MET A 179 1.59 -9.79 -1.68
CA MET A 179 1.88 -8.40 -1.37
C MET A 179 3.17 -7.90 -2.05
N HIS A 180 4.18 -8.76 -2.17
CA HIS A 180 5.41 -8.41 -2.89
C HIS A 180 5.16 -8.22 -4.38
N ARG A 181 4.37 -9.10 -5.01
CA ARG A 181 3.95 -8.95 -6.41
C ARG A 181 3.20 -7.62 -6.61
N LEU A 182 2.21 -7.34 -5.77
CA LEU A 182 1.44 -6.11 -5.85
C LEU A 182 2.32 -4.85 -5.67
N ALA A 183 3.28 -4.89 -4.75
CA ALA A 183 4.23 -3.81 -4.55
C ALA A 183 5.12 -3.58 -5.79
N LYS A 184 5.57 -4.66 -6.45
CA LYS A 184 6.33 -4.58 -7.71
C LYS A 184 5.49 -3.99 -8.85
N LEU A 185 4.22 -4.36 -8.96
CA LEU A 185 3.32 -3.75 -9.96
C LEU A 185 3.15 -2.25 -9.69
N ALA A 186 2.89 -1.87 -8.43
CA ALA A 186 2.79 -0.47 -8.05
C ALA A 186 4.04 0.32 -8.47
N GLU A 187 5.23 -0.21 -8.21
CA GLU A 187 6.50 0.42 -8.55
C GLU A 187 6.74 0.47 -10.07
N LYS A 188 6.54 -0.65 -10.77
CA LYS A 188 6.72 -0.76 -12.24
C LYS A 188 5.87 0.27 -13.00
N TYR A 189 4.61 0.41 -12.62
CA TYR A 189 3.66 1.32 -13.29
C TYR A 189 3.59 2.70 -12.61
N SER A 190 4.40 2.94 -11.58
CA SER A 190 4.36 4.17 -10.78
C SER A 190 2.93 4.55 -10.37
N CYS A 191 2.10 3.56 -10.03
CA CYS A 191 0.74 3.75 -9.57
C CYS A 191 0.65 3.64 -8.04
N ALA A 192 -0.28 4.38 -7.42
CA ALA A 192 -0.63 4.16 -6.03
C ALA A 192 -1.57 2.95 -5.92
N VAL A 193 -1.42 2.15 -4.86
CA VAL A 193 -2.34 1.05 -4.58
C VAL A 193 -2.98 1.30 -3.22
N ILE A 194 -4.31 1.34 -3.17
CA ILE A 194 -5.10 1.41 -1.94
C ILE A 194 -5.76 0.05 -1.69
N LEU A 195 -5.49 -0.51 -0.53
CA LEU A 195 -6.16 -1.70 -0.03
C LEU A 195 -7.11 -1.29 1.09
N ILE A 196 -8.40 -1.48 0.88
CA ILE A 196 -9.41 -1.25 1.92
C ILE A 196 -9.59 -2.56 2.69
N GLY A 197 -9.60 -2.49 4.02
CA GLY A 197 -9.78 -3.65 4.86
C GLY A 197 -10.56 -3.40 6.12
N HIS A 198 -11.20 -4.47 6.61
CA HIS A 198 -11.89 -4.44 7.89
C HIS A 198 -10.93 -4.78 9.04
N MET A 199 -11.08 -4.10 10.16
CA MET A 199 -10.32 -4.42 11.36
C MET A 199 -10.92 -5.65 12.05
N ASN A 200 -10.06 -6.52 12.59
CA ASN A 200 -10.52 -7.67 13.38
C ASN A 200 -11.17 -7.20 14.69
N LYS A 201 -12.32 -7.82 15.05
CA LYS A 201 -13.11 -7.47 16.23
C LYS A 201 -12.53 -7.94 17.58
N ASN A 202 -11.32 -8.56 17.61
CA ASN A 202 -10.72 -9.03 18.85
C ASN A 202 -10.39 -7.86 19.77
N SER A 203 -11.18 -7.73 20.83
CA SER A 203 -11.25 -6.59 21.75
C SER A 203 -10.08 -6.47 22.75
N GLY A 204 -9.06 -7.31 22.64
CA GLY A 204 -7.94 -7.36 23.62
C GLY A 204 -6.64 -6.74 23.14
N ASP A 205 -6.42 -6.53 21.86
CA ASP A 205 -5.15 -6.07 21.31
C ASP A 205 -5.12 -4.56 21.10
N LYS A 206 -3.92 -3.97 21.25
CA LYS A 206 -3.67 -2.58 20.90
C LYS A 206 -4.13 -2.32 19.46
N SER A 207 -4.73 -1.19 19.19
CA SER A 207 -5.31 -0.80 17.89
C SER A 207 -4.38 -1.02 16.68
N SER A 208 -3.07 -1.00 16.90
CA SER A 208 -2.04 -1.30 15.91
C SER A 208 -1.98 -2.77 15.46
N TYR A 209 -2.53 -3.70 16.26
CA TYR A 209 -2.54 -5.14 15.97
C TYR A 209 -3.89 -5.65 15.45
N ARG A 210 -4.94 -4.84 15.47
CA ARG A 210 -6.27 -5.17 14.91
C ARG A 210 -6.33 -5.07 13.38
N GLY A 211 -5.20 -5.24 12.68
CA GLY A 211 -5.12 -5.13 11.23
C GLY A 211 -5.78 -6.30 10.48
N LEU A 212 -5.59 -6.28 9.18
CA LEU A 212 -6.16 -7.15 8.13
C LEU A 212 -5.88 -8.67 8.25
N GLY A 213 -5.58 -9.23 9.42
CA GLY A 213 -5.23 -10.63 9.60
C GLY A 213 -3.73 -10.81 9.77
N SER A 214 -2.99 -11.13 8.71
CA SER A 214 -1.53 -11.25 8.80
C SER A 214 -0.83 -9.90 8.98
N ILE A 215 0.18 -9.85 9.84
CA ILE A 215 1.08 -8.71 10.00
C ILE A 215 1.78 -8.32 8.69
N ASP A 216 1.88 -9.25 7.73
CA ASP A 216 2.55 -9.02 6.45
C ASP A 216 1.80 -8.05 5.53
N PHE A 217 0.48 -7.90 5.67
CA PHE A 217 -0.24 -6.81 4.99
C PHE A 217 0.31 -5.45 5.40
N GLN A 218 0.43 -5.23 6.71
CA GLN A 218 0.95 -3.95 7.21
C GLN A 218 2.46 -3.82 6.96
N ALA A 219 3.21 -4.92 6.97
CA ALA A 219 4.65 -4.90 6.70
C ALA A 219 4.94 -4.43 5.26
N ALA A 220 4.18 -4.92 4.29
CA ALA A 220 4.32 -4.55 2.87
C ALA A 220 3.89 -3.10 2.57
N ALA A 221 2.88 -2.58 3.28
CA ALA A 221 2.40 -1.22 3.09
C ALA A 221 3.41 -0.18 3.59
N ARG A 222 3.51 0.95 2.87
CA ARG A 222 4.34 2.09 3.28
C ARG A 222 3.54 3.14 4.04
N SER A 223 2.22 3.10 3.94
CA SER A 223 1.28 3.93 4.67
C SER A 223 0.11 3.08 5.17
N VAL A 224 -0.32 3.30 6.41
CA VAL A 224 -1.52 2.67 6.99
C VAL A 224 -2.34 3.76 7.64
N LEU A 225 -3.57 3.89 7.19
CA LEU A 225 -4.53 4.88 7.64
C LEU A 225 -5.70 4.17 8.33
N VAL A 226 -6.10 4.66 9.48
CA VAL A 226 -7.30 4.22 10.19
C VAL A 226 -8.39 5.27 10.02
N VAL A 227 -9.55 4.85 9.57
CA VAL A 227 -10.75 5.68 9.47
C VAL A 227 -11.69 5.31 10.61
N GLY A 228 -12.18 6.32 11.30
CA GLY A 228 -13.11 6.15 12.41
C GLY A 228 -13.98 7.37 12.63
N ARG A 229 -15.03 7.21 13.45
CA ARG A 229 -15.90 8.31 13.90
C ARG A 229 -15.34 8.92 15.17
N ILE A 230 -15.59 10.21 15.33
CA ILE A 230 -15.38 10.85 16.63
C ILE A 230 -16.53 10.44 17.55
N LYS A 231 -16.19 9.95 18.75
CA LYS A 231 -17.19 9.44 19.70
C LYS A 231 -18.23 10.49 20.08
N ASP A 232 -17.76 11.73 20.30
CA ASP A 232 -18.60 12.84 20.75
C ASP A 232 -19.31 13.56 19.60
N ASP A 233 -18.91 13.33 18.36
CA ASP A 233 -19.57 13.81 17.14
C ASP A 233 -19.56 12.74 16.04
N PRO A 234 -20.56 11.85 15.98
CA PRO A 234 -20.63 10.77 14.99
C PRO A 234 -20.79 11.24 13.54
N THR A 235 -21.02 12.53 13.29
CA THR A 235 -21.07 13.08 11.93
C THR A 235 -19.68 13.30 11.35
N LEU A 236 -18.69 13.50 12.21
CA LEU A 236 -17.30 13.69 11.82
C LEU A 236 -16.57 12.36 11.66
N ARG A 237 -15.69 12.33 10.66
CA ARG A 237 -14.77 11.22 10.38
C ARG A 237 -13.35 11.70 10.56
N VAL A 238 -12.53 10.82 11.12
CA VAL A 238 -11.09 11.07 11.31
C VAL A 238 -10.30 10.05 10.52
N VAL A 239 -9.26 10.52 9.85
CA VAL A 239 -8.25 9.69 9.19
C VAL A 239 -6.95 9.83 9.97
N CYS A 240 -6.54 8.76 10.64
CA CYS A 240 -5.32 8.73 11.46
C CYS A 240 -4.25 7.87 10.81
N PRO A 241 -3.06 8.42 10.48
CA PRO A 241 -1.94 7.61 10.05
C PRO A 241 -1.38 6.81 11.25
N THR A 242 -1.37 5.49 11.14
CA THR A 242 -0.79 4.59 12.15
C THR A 242 0.57 4.06 11.72
N LYS A 243 0.88 4.14 10.42
CA LYS A 243 2.19 3.86 9.85
C LYS A 243 2.47 4.85 8.73
N SER A 244 3.66 5.45 8.73
CA SER A 244 4.21 6.21 7.63
C SER A 244 5.71 5.93 7.54
N SER A 245 6.13 5.20 6.50
CA SER A 245 7.54 4.83 6.32
C SER A 245 8.32 5.83 5.46
N LEU A 246 7.63 6.78 4.83
CA LEU A 246 8.20 7.67 3.82
C LEU A 246 8.04 9.16 4.17
N ALA A 247 7.24 9.47 5.19
CA ALA A 247 7.05 10.84 5.67
C ALA A 247 7.19 10.92 7.18
N SER A 248 7.61 12.08 7.69
CA SER A 248 7.61 12.33 9.13
C SER A 248 6.16 12.40 9.63
N MET A 249 5.85 11.62 10.67
CA MET A 249 4.55 11.68 11.35
C MET A 249 4.45 12.84 12.37
N LYS A 250 5.46 13.69 12.46
CA LYS A 250 5.38 14.88 13.32
C LYS A 250 4.31 15.81 12.74
N PRO A 251 3.36 16.31 13.55
CA PRO A 251 2.48 17.36 13.11
C PRO A 251 3.33 18.54 12.64
N PRO A 252 2.89 19.31 11.63
CA PRO A 252 3.56 20.57 11.31
C PRO A 252 3.65 21.38 12.59
N ALA A 253 4.85 21.92 12.86
CA ALA A 253 5.02 22.88 13.95
C ALA A 253 4.05 24.03 13.68
N GLY A 254 3.04 24.18 14.56
CA GLY A 254 2.08 25.27 14.54
C GLY A 254 2.75 26.60 14.88
#